data_c7c864894ba9caf5a7849e519150247a
#
_entry.id   c7c864894ba9caf5a7849e519150247a
#
_cell.length_a   1.000
_cell.length_b   1.000
_cell.length_c   1.000
_cell.angle_alpha   90.00
_cell.angle_beta   90.00
_cell.angle_gamma   90.00
#
_symmetry.space_group_name_H-M   'P 1'
#
loop_
_entity.id
_entity.type
_entity.pdbx_description
1 polymer ?
#
loop_
_entity_poly.entity_id
_entity_poly.type
_entity_poly.pdbx_seq_one_letter_code
_entity_poly.pdbx_strand_id
1 'polypeptide(L)'
;MDENRHRITINIAGKDQNFSNIAPEEEEFMRMAAKMISSKVDEYKKKYTRLADQDALSVTSLIFVTQLIKERRNNEAGDFE
;
A
#
# COMPACT_ATOMS: atom_id res chain seq x y z
N MET A 1 -25.23 -5.65 -3.19
CA MET A 1 -25.36 -5.74 -4.64
C MET A 1 -24.04 -5.42 -5.29
N ASP A 2 -23.69 -6.22 -6.27
CA ASP A 2 -22.36 -6.12 -6.88
C ASP A 2 -22.35 -5.32 -8.16
N GLU A 3 -23.47 -4.70 -8.52
CA GLU A 3 -23.56 -3.93 -9.74
C GLU A 3 -22.57 -2.79 -9.81
N ASN A 4 -22.17 -2.26 -8.65
CA ASN A 4 -21.24 -1.13 -8.61
C ASN A 4 -19.77 -1.56 -8.66
N ARG A 5 -19.54 -2.85 -8.63
CA ARG A 5 -18.16 -3.35 -8.71
C ARG A 5 -17.65 -3.26 -10.14
N HIS A 6 -16.40 -2.89 -10.28
CA HIS A 6 -15.85 -2.64 -11.62
C HIS A 6 -14.35 -2.90 -11.65
N ARG A 7 -13.78 -2.70 -12.82
CA ARG A 7 -12.35 -2.82 -13.03
C ARG A 7 -11.69 -1.47 -12.77
N ILE A 8 -10.51 -1.51 -12.17
CA ILE A 8 -9.74 -0.30 -11.94
C ILE A 8 -8.28 -0.56 -12.31
N THR A 9 -7.58 0.51 -12.64
CA THR A 9 -6.14 0.47 -12.86
C THR A 9 -5.50 1.41 -11.86
N ILE A 10 -4.52 0.89 -11.12
CA ILE A 10 -3.82 1.67 -10.11
C ILE A 10 -2.33 1.63 -10.40
N ASN A 11 -1.72 2.81 -10.42
CA ASN A 11 -0.27 2.90 -10.58
C ASN A 11 0.39 2.75 -9.22
N ILE A 12 1.27 1.78 -9.11
CA ILE A 12 2.01 1.51 -7.87
C ILE A 12 3.48 1.53 -8.20
N ALA A 13 4.20 2.50 -7.63
CA ALA A 13 5.64 2.64 -7.82
C ALA A 13 6.02 2.66 -9.31
N GLY A 14 5.24 3.39 -10.10
CA GLY A 14 5.52 3.59 -11.52
C GLY A 14 4.98 2.51 -12.45
N LYS A 15 4.29 1.51 -11.91
CA LYS A 15 3.77 0.42 -12.71
C LYS A 15 2.27 0.30 -12.55
N ASP A 16 1.55 0.21 -13.67
CA ASP A 16 0.09 0.05 -13.66
C ASP A 16 -0.30 -1.37 -13.34
N GLN A 17 -1.22 -1.52 -12.39
CA GLN A 17 -1.79 -2.82 -12.03
C GLN A 17 -3.29 -2.77 -12.24
N ASN A 18 -3.84 -3.86 -12.79
CA ASN A 18 -5.26 -3.95 -13.08
C ASN A 18 -5.94 -4.85 -12.08
N PHE A 19 -7.07 -4.38 -11.57
CA PHE A 19 -7.87 -5.13 -10.62
C PHE A 19 -9.30 -5.19 -11.12
N SER A 20 -9.99 -6.28 -10.84
CA SER A 20 -11.38 -6.42 -11.26
C SER A 20 -12.26 -6.70 -10.05
N ASN A 21 -13.55 -6.46 -10.22
CA ASN A 21 -14.56 -6.74 -9.19
C ASN A 21 -14.32 -5.94 -7.91
N ILE A 22 -13.99 -4.66 -8.06
CA ILE A 22 -13.65 -3.79 -6.94
C ILE A 22 -14.85 -2.89 -6.60
N ALA A 23 -15.22 -2.84 -5.32
CA ALA A 23 -16.28 -1.96 -4.84
C ALA A 23 -15.77 -0.51 -4.79
N PRO A 24 -16.65 0.48 -5.04
CA PRO A 24 -16.21 1.89 -5.05
C PRO A 24 -15.52 2.34 -3.77
N GLU A 25 -16.02 1.94 -2.61
CA GLU A 25 -15.40 2.33 -1.34
C GLU A 25 -14.05 1.67 -1.15
N GLU A 26 -13.87 0.48 -1.68
CA GLU A 26 -12.58 -0.21 -1.62
C GLU A 26 -11.57 0.46 -2.55
N GLU A 27 -12.03 0.92 -3.71
CA GLU A 27 -11.17 1.60 -4.67
C GLU A 27 -10.49 2.82 -4.04
N GLU A 28 -11.23 3.59 -3.27
CA GLU A 28 -10.68 4.78 -2.62
C GLU A 28 -9.51 4.40 -1.70
N PHE A 29 -9.71 3.39 -0.87
CA PHE A 29 -8.66 2.92 0.03
C PHE A 29 -7.45 2.40 -0.74
N MET A 30 -7.70 1.67 -1.83
CA MET A 30 -6.62 1.11 -2.63
C MET A 30 -5.78 2.22 -3.29
N ARG A 31 -6.44 3.28 -3.76
CA ARG A 31 -5.72 4.40 -4.36
C ARG A 31 -4.91 5.17 -3.34
N MET A 32 -5.43 5.34 -2.15
CA MET A 32 -4.69 5.97 -1.06
C MET A 32 -3.46 5.13 -0.68
N ALA A 33 -3.65 3.83 -0.56
CA ALA A 33 -2.55 2.92 -0.24
C ALA A 33 -1.46 2.95 -1.30
N ALA A 34 -1.87 2.94 -2.58
CA ALA A 34 -0.91 2.98 -3.69
C ALA A 34 -0.09 4.28 -3.65
N LYS A 35 -0.73 5.38 -3.32
CA LYS A 35 -0.06 6.67 -3.22
C LYS A 35 0.98 6.67 -2.10
N MET A 36 0.63 6.09 -0.97
CA MET A 36 1.56 5.98 0.16
C MET A 36 2.76 5.11 -0.20
N ILE A 37 2.51 3.98 -0.85
CA ILE A 37 3.57 3.08 -1.27
C ILE A 37 4.50 3.77 -2.27
N SER A 38 3.92 4.41 -3.28
CA SER A 38 4.70 5.08 -4.32
C SER A 38 5.57 6.20 -3.74
N SER A 39 5.02 6.98 -2.81
CA SER A 39 5.77 8.05 -2.15
C SER A 39 6.95 7.51 -1.36
N LYS A 40 6.75 6.41 -0.65
CA LYS A 40 7.82 5.82 0.16
C LYS A 40 8.90 5.20 -0.73
N VAL A 41 8.50 4.57 -1.82
CA VAL A 41 9.45 4.02 -2.79
C VAL A 41 10.32 5.14 -3.37
N ASP A 42 9.71 6.26 -3.76
CA ASP A 42 10.45 7.42 -4.28
C ASP A 42 11.43 7.94 -3.26
N GLU A 43 11.00 8.02 -1.99
CA GLU A 43 11.85 8.50 -0.91
C GLU A 43 13.08 7.62 -0.75
N TYR A 44 12.90 6.31 -0.77
CA TYR A 44 14.03 5.38 -0.65
C TYR A 44 14.95 5.43 -1.86
N LYS A 45 14.40 5.57 -3.06
CA LYS A 45 15.21 5.64 -4.27
C LYS A 45 16.05 6.91 -4.31
N LYS A 46 15.53 8.00 -3.76
CA LYS A 46 16.29 9.25 -3.66
C LYS A 46 17.39 9.13 -2.64
N LYS A 47 17.12 8.45 -1.54
CA LYS A 47 18.09 8.29 -0.46
C LYS A 47 19.18 7.27 -0.82
N TYR A 48 18.81 6.22 -1.52
CA TYR A 48 19.71 5.14 -1.91
C TYR A 48 19.71 5.00 -3.41
N THR A 49 20.58 5.74 -4.07
CA THR A 49 20.55 5.89 -5.53
C THR A 49 20.82 4.59 -6.30
N ARG A 50 21.42 3.60 -5.65
CA ARG A 50 21.69 2.30 -6.27
C ARG A 50 20.63 1.26 -5.98
N LEU A 51 19.60 1.64 -5.27
CA LEU A 51 18.54 0.70 -4.91
C LEU A 51 17.66 0.41 -6.12
N ALA A 52 17.54 -0.87 -6.48
CA ALA A 52 16.69 -1.27 -7.59
C ALA A 52 15.22 -1.07 -7.21
N ASP A 53 14.38 -0.85 -8.23
CA ASP A 53 12.96 -0.61 -8.01
C ASP A 53 12.29 -1.71 -7.20
N GLN A 54 12.60 -2.97 -7.53
CA GLN A 54 12.01 -4.11 -6.84
C GLN A 54 12.43 -4.15 -5.37
N ASP A 55 13.69 -3.81 -5.10
CA ASP A 55 14.20 -3.80 -3.72
C ASP A 55 13.56 -2.69 -2.91
N ALA A 56 13.40 -1.51 -3.52
CA ALA A 56 12.73 -0.39 -2.86
C ALA A 56 11.28 -0.75 -2.50
N LEU A 57 10.58 -1.43 -3.40
CA LEU A 57 9.22 -1.85 -3.16
C LEU A 57 9.16 -2.92 -2.05
N SER A 58 10.09 -3.85 -2.05
CA SER A 58 10.16 -4.90 -1.03
C SER A 58 10.38 -4.31 0.36
N VAL A 59 11.32 -3.37 0.49
CA VAL A 59 11.60 -2.72 1.77
C VAL A 59 10.39 -1.91 2.23
N THR A 60 9.78 -1.18 1.31
CA THR A 60 8.58 -0.39 1.61
C THR A 60 7.46 -1.28 2.15
N SER A 61 7.25 -2.41 1.49
CA SER A 61 6.20 -3.35 1.90
C SER A 61 6.46 -3.87 3.31
N LEU A 62 7.70 -4.25 3.59
CA LEU A 62 8.08 -4.74 4.91
C LEU A 62 7.81 -3.70 5.99
N ILE A 63 8.19 -2.46 5.73
CA ILE A 63 8.03 -1.38 6.71
C ILE A 63 6.56 -1.12 7.00
N PHE A 64 5.73 -1.03 5.96
CA PHE A 64 4.31 -0.75 6.15
C PHE A 64 3.61 -1.88 6.89
N VAL A 65 3.92 -3.13 6.55
CA VAL A 65 3.31 -4.27 7.23
C VAL A 65 3.79 -4.36 8.67
N THR A 66 5.06 -4.06 8.91
CA THR A 66 5.60 -4.02 10.27
C THR A 66 4.86 -3.00 11.12
N GLN A 67 4.62 -1.81 10.57
CA GLN A 67 3.86 -0.78 11.28
C GLN A 67 2.43 -1.22 11.56
N LEU A 68 1.80 -1.87 10.60
CA LEU A 68 0.45 -2.38 10.77
C LEU A 68 0.38 -3.39 11.92
N ILE A 69 1.36 -4.28 12.00
CA ILE A 69 1.41 -5.27 13.08
C ILE A 69 1.59 -4.58 14.43
N LYS A 70 2.46 -3.57 14.49
CA LYS A 70 2.68 -2.82 15.73
C LYS A 70 1.41 -2.11 16.17
N GLU A 71 0.69 -1.51 15.26
CA GLU A 71 -0.56 -0.82 15.58
C GLU A 71 -1.61 -1.79 16.10
N ARG A 72 -1.72 -2.98 15.49
CA ARG A 72 -2.64 -3.99 15.96
C ARG A 72 -2.30 -4.45 17.38
N ARG A 73 -1.02 -4.64 17.65
CA ARG A 73 -0.58 -5.05 19.00
C ARG A 73 -0.88 -3.99 20.02
N ASN A 74 -0.63 -2.74 19.67
CA ASN A 74 -0.90 -1.63 20.59
C ASN A 74 -2.39 -1.53 20.89
N ASN A 75 -3.24 -1.72 19.88
CA ASN A 75 -4.68 -1.69 20.08
C ASN A 75 -5.14 -2.84 20.95
N GLU A 76 -4.60 -4.03 20.74
CA GLU A 76 -4.92 -5.19 21.55
C GLU A 76 -4.50 -5.00 23.01
N ALA A 77 -3.28 -4.47 23.22
CA ALA A 77 -2.80 -4.19 24.57
C ALA A 77 -3.68 -3.15 25.26
N GLY A 78 -4.12 -2.13 24.51
CA GLY A 78 -5.02 -1.12 25.05
C GLY A 78 -6.35 -1.69 25.48
N ASP A 79 -6.84 -2.70 24.74
CA ASP A 79 -8.13 -3.30 25.02
C ASP A 79 -8.14 -4.08 26.35
N PHE A 80 -6.98 -4.52 26.79
CA PHE A 80 -6.88 -5.28 28.01
C PHE A 80 -6.71 -4.42 29.27
N GLU A 81 -6.56 -3.13 29.08
CA GLU A 81 -6.42 -2.21 30.19
C GLU A 81 -7.75 -1.59 30.53
#